data_39a0bf098876143adaaf278d0254f0f9
#
_entry.id   39a0bf098876143adaaf278d0254f0f9
#
_cell.length_a   1.000
_cell.length_b   1.000
_cell.length_c   1.000
_cell.angle_alpha   90.00
_cell.angle_beta   90.00
_cell.angle_gamma   90.00
#
_symmetry.space_group_name_H-M   'P 1'
#
loop_
_entity.id
_entity.type
_entity.pdbx_description
1 polymer ?
#
loop_
_entity_poly.entity_id
_entity_poly.type
_entity_poly.pdbx_seq_one_letter_code
_entity_poly.pdbx_strand_id
1 'polypeptide(L)'
;MGDQVQFARMNGLGNKILVVDMRGRKDRVTPQAAIALNADPATEFDQIMAIHDPKSAGTDAWIDIVNSDGSMAQACGNGTRCVVQALAAETGRKAFLFHTVAGLLEAKEHDNGTISVDMGKPRFGWDQIPLAEKFHDTRRIELQIGPIDAPVLHSPSVASMGNPHAIFWVENDVWSYELDRFGPLLENHPIFPERANISIARIRSRQEMDLRTWERGAGLTLACGSAACAAAVNGARTGRTERMVTVNVPGGPLKIEWRERDDHVIMTGPAEWEWSGTVDPVTGIFARNEPESGDNGARAL
;
A
#
# COMPACT_ATOMS: atom_id res chain seq x y z
N MET A 1 -2.71 -3.80 35.04
CA MET A 1 -3.37 -3.59 33.75
C MET A 1 -2.50 -2.60 33.02
N GLY A 2 -1.92 -2.95 31.87
CA GLY A 2 -1.19 -1.99 31.03
C GLY A 2 -2.14 -0.88 30.60
N ASP A 3 -1.61 0.34 30.39
CA ASP A 3 -2.42 1.45 29.90
C ASP A 3 -2.91 1.12 28.49
N GLN A 4 -4.19 0.81 28.35
CA GLN A 4 -4.82 0.57 27.04
C GLN A 4 -4.87 1.86 26.22
N VAL A 5 -4.70 1.72 24.91
CA VAL A 5 -4.79 2.81 23.94
C VAL A 5 -5.98 2.59 23.00
N GLN A 6 -6.48 3.66 22.42
CA GLN A 6 -7.54 3.58 21.43
C GLN A 6 -7.00 2.98 20.11
N PHE A 7 -7.81 2.19 19.43
CA PHE A 7 -7.53 1.74 18.10
C PHE A 7 -8.80 1.64 17.26
N ALA A 8 -8.63 1.72 15.95
CA ALA A 8 -9.67 1.48 14.98
C ALA A 8 -9.28 0.35 14.02
N ARG A 9 -10.22 -0.53 13.75
CA ARG A 9 -10.14 -1.45 12.62
C ARG A 9 -10.70 -0.77 11.40
N MET A 10 -9.91 -0.76 10.33
CA MET A 10 -10.20 -0.04 9.10
C MET A 10 -9.86 -0.90 7.88
N ASN A 11 -10.38 -0.51 6.72
CA ASN A 11 -10.17 -1.20 5.46
C ASN A 11 -9.71 -0.22 4.37
N GLY A 12 -8.61 -0.55 3.70
CA GLY A 12 -8.07 0.19 2.57
C GLY A 12 -8.14 -0.60 1.27
N LEU A 13 -9.34 -0.80 0.69
CA LEU A 13 -9.56 -1.63 -0.51
C LEU A 13 -9.21 -3.12 -0.30
N GLY A 14 -9.72 -3.70 0.77
CA GLY A 14 -9.46 -5.10 1.12
C GLY A 14 -8.18 -5.31 1.93
N ASN A 15 -7.37 -4.28 2.12
CA ASN A 15 -6.25 -4.29 3.03
C ASN A 15 -6.74 -3.98 4.45
N LYS A 16 -6.62 -4.94 5.36
CA LYS A 16 -7.07 -4.86 6.76
C LYS A 16 -6.06 -4.08 7.60
N ILE A 17 -6.47 -2.95 8.14
CA ILE A 17 -5.59 -2.03 8.87
C ILE A 17 -6.08 -1.84 10.30
N LEU A 18 -5.15 -1.92 11.26
CA LEU A 18 -5.38 -1.42 12.61
C LEU A 18 -4.67 -0.07 12.77
N VAL A 19 -5.42 0.98 13.04
CA VAL A 19 -4.86 2.30 13.37
C VAL A 19 -4.84 2.42 14.88
N VAL A 20 -3.65 2.55 15.48
CA VAL A 20 -3.46 2.54 16.95
C VAL A 20 -2.93 3.88 17.39
N ASP A 21 -3.57 4.51 18.39
CA ASP A 21 -3.15 5.80 18.94
C ASP A 21 -2.08 5.60 20.03
N MET A 22 -0.83 5.89 19.69
CA MET A 22 0.32 5.84 20.59
C MET A 22 0.81 7.23 21.00
N ARG A 23 0.04 8.29 20.71
CA ARG A 23 0.41 9.66 21.10
C ARG A 23 0.51 9.81 22.61
N GLY A 24 1.46 10.61 23.07
CA GLY A 24 1.76 10.80 24.50
C GLY A 24 2.51 9.62 25.15
N ARG A 25 2.88 8.59 24.41
CA ARG A 25 3.55 7.38 24.91
C ARG A 25 4.99 7.27 24.44
N LYS A 26 5.82 6.59 25.25
CA LYS A 26 7.23 6.31 24.91
C LYS A 26 7.45 4.88 24.42
N ASP A 27 6.52 3.97 24.74
CA ASP A 27 6.51 2.59 24.26
C ASP A 27 5.99 2.49 22.81
N ARG A 28 6.03 1.28 22.26
CA ARG A 28 5.58 0.98 20.89
C ARG A 28 4.71 -0.26 20.92
N VAL A 29 3.97 -0.46 19.86
CA VAL A 29 3.33 -1.77 19.61
C VAL A 29 4.44 -2.81 19.49
N THR A 30 4.42 -3.82 20.39
CA THR A 30 5.44 -4.87 20.39
C THR A 30 5.17 -5.92 19.30
N PRO A 31 6.21 -6.63 18.82
CA PRO A 31 6.01 -7.78 17.92
C PRO A 31 5.05 -8.83 18.51
N GLN A 32 5.12 -9.07 19.82
CA GLN A 32 4.23 -10.01 20.51
C GLN A 32 2.78 -9.57 20.46
N ALA A 33 2.51 -8.27 20.67
CA ALA A 33 1.16 -7.71 20.56
C ALA A 33 0.63 -7.80 19.11
N ALA A 34 1.46 -7.51 18.12
CA ALA A 34 1.09 -7.64 16.72
C ALA A 34 0.71 -9.08 16.36
N ILE A 35 1.53 -10.05 16.74
CA ILE A 35 1.25 -11.48 16.51
C ILE A 35 -0.03 -11.92 17.25
N ALA A 36 -0.23 -11.50 18.51
CA ALA A 36 -1.42 -11.83 19.27
C ALA A 36 -2.70 -11.26 18.64
N LEU A 37 -2.67 -10.00 18.22
CA LEU A 37 -3.80 -9.36 17.52
C LEU A 37 -4.09 -10.05 16.19
N ASN A 38 -3.06 -10.43 15.43
CA ASN A 38 -3.28 -11.10 14.14
C ASN A 38 -3.82 -12.51 14.27
N ALA A 39 -3.59 -13.18 15.41
CA ALA A 39 -4.10 -14.52 15.68
C ALA A 39 -5.60 -14.54 16.00
N ASP A 40 -6.21 -13.42 16.36
CA ASP A 40 -7.63 -13.29 16.63
C ASP A 40 -8.38 -12.88 15.35
N PRO A 41 -9.39 -13.67 14.89
CA PRO A 41 -10.15 -13.34 13.68
C PRO A 41 -10.85 -11.98 13.72
N ALA A 42 -11.15 -11.44 14.90
CA ALA A 42 -11.79 -10.13 15.04
C ALA A 42 -10.81 -8.99 14.74
N THR A 43 -9.54 -9.17 15.04
CA THR A 43 -8.47 -8.17 14.87
C THR A 43 -7.43 -8.55 13.81
N GLU A 44 -7.59 -9.69 13.12
CA GLU A 44 -6.71 -10.07 12.00
C GLU A 44 -6.45 -8.89 11.05
N PHE A 45 -5.20 -8.61 10.72
CA PHE A 45 -4.78 -7.44 9.97
C PHE A 45 -3.60 -7.73 9.04
N ASP A 46 -3.40 -6.87 8.05
CA ASP A 46 -2.20 -6.86 7.20
C ASP A 46 -1.11 -5.95 7.79
N GLN A 47 -1.49 -4.72 8.22
CA GLN A 47 -0.58 -3.79 8.90
C GLN A 47 -1.27 -3.07 10.08
N ILE A 48 -0.47 -2.77 11.11
CA ILE A 48 -0.79 -1.78 12.13
C ILE A 48 -0.14 -0.46 11.74
N MET A 49 -0.92 0.63 11.79
CA MET A 49 -0.45 2.01 11.65
C MET A 49 -0.47 2.65 13.03
N ALA A 50 0.66 2.69 13.72
CA ALA A 50 0.77 3.27 15.05
C ALA A 50 1.13 4.76 14.96
N ILE A 51 0.22 5.62 15.44
CA ILE A 51 0.35 7.08 15.40
C ILE A 51 1.07 7.54 16.68
N HIS A 52 2.24 8.13 16.54
CA HIS A 52 3.02 8.72 17.64
C HIS A 52 3.11 10.23 17.52
N ASP A 53 3.52 10.90 18.61
CA ASP A 53 3.83 12.32 18.58
C ASP A 53 4.85 12.65 17.48
N PRO A 54 4.79 13.87 16.89
CA PRO A 54 5.74 14.30 15.88
C PRO A 54 7.19 14.21 16.36
N LYS A 55 8.07 13.62 15.55
CA LYS A 55 9.52 13.59 15.78
C LYS A 55 10.28 14.69 15.05
N SER A 56 9.61 15.36 14.09
CA SER A 56 10.18 16.42 13.26
C SER A 56 9.31 17.67 13.29
N ALA A 57 9.92 18.83 13.31
CA ALA A 57 9.19 20.09 13.25
C ALA A 57 8.35 20.21 11.99
N GLY A 58 7.12 20.67 12.12
CA GLY A 58 6.19 20.86 10.98
C GLY A 58 5.47 19.59 10.52
N THR A 59 5.70 18.43 11.15
CA THR A 59 4.93 17.22 10.90
C THR A 59 3.80 17.07 11.91
N ASP A 60 2.73 16.38 11.52
CA ASP A 60 1.55 16.16 12.36
C ASP A 60 1.69 14.92 13.25
N ALA A 61 2.39 13.90 12.77
CA ALA A 61 2.66 12.68 13.52
C ALA A 61 3.89 11.94 12.97
N TRP A 62 4.45 11.05 13.79
CA TRP A 62 5.31 9.97 13.36
C TRP A 62 4.49 8.70 13.25
N ILE A 63 4.62 7.95 12.15
CA ILE A 63 3.90 6.70 11.93
C ILE A 63 4.87 5.54 11.92
N ASP A 64 4.70 4.60 12.86
CA ASP A 64 5.30 3.27 12.81
C ASP A 64 4.34 2.32 12.07
N ILE A 65 4.90 1.48 11.18
CA ILE A 65 4.12 0.52 10.39
C ILE A 65 4.60 -0.88 10.78
N VAL A 66 3.69 -1.69 11.34
CA VAL A 66 4.01 -3.02 11.85
C VAL A 66 3.25 -4.07 11.04
N ASN A 67 3.95 -5.05 10.49
CA ASN A 67 3.35 -6.18 9.78
C ASN A 67 2.73 -7.19 10.75
N SER A 68 1.90 -8.09 10.24
CA SER A 68 1.23 -9.13 11.03
C SER A 68 2.18 -10.12 11.73
N ASP A 69 3.42 -10.26 11.26
CA ASP A 69 4.49 -11.05 11.91
C ASP A 69 5.29 -10.25 12.98
N GLY A 70 4.92 -8.98 13.21
CA GLY A 70 5.59 -8.08 14.14
C GLY A 70 6.82 -7.36 13.56
N SER A 71 7.20 -7.60 12.32
CA SER A 71 8.28 -6.88 11.64
C SER A 71 7.85 -5.47 11.25
N MET A 72 8.84 -4.57 11.06
CA MET A 72 8.56 -3.19 10.65
C MET A 72 8.52 -3.07 9.13
N ALA A 73 7.49 -2.41 8.61
CA ALA A 73 7.41 -2.00 7.21
C ALA A 73 7.85 -0.54 7.03
N GLN A 74 8.34 -0.21 5.82
CA GLN A 74 8.80 1.15 5.51
C GLN A 74 7.68 2.07 5.02
N ALA A 75 6.71 1.54 4.30
CA ALA A 75 5.60 2.30 3.73
C ALA A 75 4.35 1.42 3.58
N CYS A 76 3.18 2.04 3.77
CA CYS A 76 1.87 1.44 3.48
C CYS A 76 0.91 2.56 3.06
N GLY A 77 0.73 2.75 1.74
CA GLY A 77 -0.17 3.80 1.23
C GLY A 77 -1.64 3.57 1.59
N ASN A 78 -2.08 2.30 1.63
CA ASN A 78 -3.44 1.94 2.04
C ASN A 78 -3.68 2.29 3.52
N GLY A 79 -2.73 1.92 4.39
CA GLY A 79 -2.77 2.26 5.81
C GLY A 79 -2.71 3.76 6.06
N THR A 80 -1.94 4.51 5.27
CA THR A 80 -1.89 5.98 5.38
C THR A 80 -3.25 6.62 5.12
N ARG A 81 -4.05 6.11 4.16
CA ARG A 81 -5.41 6.61 3.96
C ARG A 81 -6.28 6.39 5.20
N CYS A 82 -6.14 5.24 5.86
CA CYS A 82 -6.86 4.95 7.11
C CYS A 82 -6.47 5.93 8.23
N VAL A 83 -5.16 6.21 8.39
CA VAL A 83 -4.67 7.21 9.37
C VAL A 83 -5.26 8.58 9.09
N VAL A 84 -5.26 9.02 7.82
CA VAL A 84 -5.85 10.33 7.43
C VAL A 84 -7.32 10.40 7.78
N GLN A 85 -8.11 9.37 7.45
CA GLN A 85 -9.54 9.35 7.76
C GLN A 85 -9.77 9.44 9.27
N ALA A 86 -9.02 8.69 10.07
CA ALA A 86 -9.13 8.71 11.52
C ALA A 86 -8.80 10.09 12.11
N LEU A 87 -7.67 10.69 11.71
CA LEU A 87 -7.26 12.00 12.19
C LEU A 87 -8.14 13.15 11.66
N ALA A 88 -8.67 13.03 10.44
CA ALA A 88 -9.62 14.00 9.90
C ALA A 88 -10.95 13.99 10.66
N ALA A 89 -11.45 12.81 11.02
CA ALA A 89 -12.64 12.67 11.84
C ALA A 89 -12.45 13.27 13.25
N GLU A 90 -11.28 13.09 13.85
CA GLU A 90 -10.94 13.63 15.17
C GLU A 90 -10.76 15.16 15.15
N THR A 91 -9.98 15.67 14.17
CA THR A 91 -9.48 17.06 14.19
C THR A 91 -10.25 18.04 13.30
N GLY A 92 -11.08 17.53 12.39
CA GLY A 92 -11.72 18.32 11.32
C GLY A 92 -10.75 18.84 10.25
N ARG A 93 -9.46 18.49 10.32
CA ARG A 93 -8.45 18.87 9.33
C ARG A 93 -8.48 17.90 8.15
N LYS A 94 -8.10 18.38 6.98
CA LYS A 94 -8.11 17.57 5.75
C LYS A 94 -6.73 17.29 5.17
N ALA A 95 -5.70 18.02 5.59
CA ALA A 95 -4.34 17.87 5.09
C ALA A 95 -3.38 17.56 6.23
N PHE A 96 -2.49 16.61 5.99
CA PHE A 96 -1.55 16.09 6.98
C PHE A 96 -0.18 15.87 6.36
N LEU A 97 0.86 16.08 7.17
CA LEU A 97 2.24 15.77 6.85
C LEU A 97 2.76 14.78 7.90
N PHE A 98 2.93 13.53 7.52
CA PHE A 98 3.48 12.51 8.39
C PHE A 98 4.98 12.33 8.17
N HIS A 99 5.65 11.80 9.18
CA HIS A 99 7.01 11.31 9.06
C HIS A 99 7.02 9.79 9.33
N THR A 100 7.64 9.03 8.44
CA THR A 100 7.82 7.57 8.54
C THR A 100 9.31 7.24 8.39
N VAL A 101 9.68 5.97 8.54
CA VAL A 101 11.05 5.51 8.24
C VAL A 101 11.44 5.78 6.78
N ALA A 102 10.48 5.80 5.85
CA ALA A 102 10.73 6.10 4.44
C ALA A 102 10.86 7.61 4.14
N GLY A 103 10.58 8.48 5.12
CA GLY A 103 10.63 9.93 4.98
C GLY A 103 9.28 10.61 5.18
N LEU A 104 9.17 11.84 4.67
CA LEU A 104 7.95 12.65 4.76
C LEU A 104 6.87 12.11 3.80
N LEU A 105 5.63 12.16 4.26
CA LEU A 105 4.46 11.64 3.55
C LEU A 105 3.31 12.65 3.64
N GLU A 106 3.04 13.33 2.53
CA GLU A 106 1.89 14.24 2.43
C GLU A 106 0.62 13.45 2.10
N ALA A 107 -0.47 13.78 2.78
CA ALA A 107 -1.76 13.16 2.53
C ALA A 107 -2.90 14.16 2.73
N LYS A 108 -4.00 13.95 1.98
CA LYS A 108 -5.14 14.88 2.00
C LYS A 108 -6.46 14.13 1.79
N GLU A 109 -7.44 14.42 2.64
CA GLU A 109 -8.83 14.04 2.44
C GLU A 109 -9.53 15.04 1.52
N HIS A 110 -10.36 14.54 0.61
CA HIS A 110 -11.19 15.32 -0.30
C HIS A 110 -12.65 15.38 0.19
N ASP A 111 -13.41 16.34 -0.34
CA ASP A 111 -14.82 16.55 0.07
C ASP A 111 -15.74 15.36 -0.25
N ASN A 112 -15.34 14.51 -1.19
CA ASN A 112 -16.05 13.26 -1.53
C ASN A 112 -15.62 12.06 -0.66
N GLY A 113 -14.82 12.26 0.39
CA GLY A 113 -14.35 11.22 1.31
C GLY A 113 -13.18 10.37 0.77
N THR A 114 -12.70 10.61 -0.45
CA THR A 114 -11.48 9.94 -0.92
C THR A 114 -10.23 10.61 -0.34
N ILE A 115 -9.14 9.85 -0.25
CA ILE A 115 -7.90 10.33 0.35
C ILE A 115 -6.75 10.16 -0.63
N SER A 116 -6.02 11.25 -0.88
CA SER A 116 -4.79 11.25 -1.66
C SER A 116 -3.57 11.12 -0.77
N VAL A 117 -2.61 10.30 -1.20
CA VAL A 117 -1.31 10.10 -0.56
C VAL A 117 -0.22 10.36 -1.60
N ASP A 118 0.77 11.18 -1.28
CA ASP A 118 1.96 11.37 -2.10
C ASP A 118 2.92 10.20 -1.88
N MET A 119 3.05 9.35 -2.91
CA MET A 119 3.87 8.14 -2.89
C MET A 119 5.33 8.40 -3.28
N GLY A 120 5.72 9.66 -3.46
CA GLY A 120 7.05 10.08 -3.88
C GLY A 120 7.32 9.85 -5.37
N LYS A 121 8.62 9.91 -5.73
CA LYS A 121 9.06 9.79 -7.12
C LYS A 121 9.36 8.33 -7.49
N PRO A 122 8.94 7.89 -8.67
CA PRO A 122 9.34 6.59 -9.20
C PRO A 122 10.84 6.60 -9.57
N ARG A 123 11.46 5.44 -9.47
CA ARG A 123 12.86 5.24 -9.86
C ARG A 123 12.92 4.26 -11.01
N PHE A 124 13.80 4.53 -12.00
CA PHE A 124 13.87 3.77 -13.25
C PHE A 124 15.26 3.22 -13.54
N GLY A 125 16.28 3.65 -12.82
CA GLY A 125 17.61 3.08 -12.95
C GLY A 125 17.62 1.61 -12.56
N TRP A 126 18.33 0.78 -13.32
CA TRP A 126 18.44 -0.66 -13.04
C TRP A 126 18.98 -0.93 -11.62
N ASP A 127 19.91 -0.11 -11.17
CA ASP A 127 20.52 -0.13 -9.83
C ASP A 127 19.55 0.36 -8.73
N GLN A 128 18.61 1.22 -9.08
CA GLN A 128 17.58 1.75 -8.16
C GLN A 128 16.36 0.82 -8.02
N ILE A 129 16.19 -0.12 -8.99
CA ILE A 129 15.04 -1.09 -8.97
C ILE A 129 15.32 -2.32 -8.12
N PRO A 130 16.38 -2.70 -7.61
CA PRO A 130 17.71 -3.14 -7.99
C PRO A 130 17.67 -4.42 -8.85
N LEU A 131 18.11 -4.34 -10.08
CA LEU A 131 18.22 -5.50 -10.97
C LEU A 131 19.62 -6.11 -10.86
N ALA A 132 19.76 -7.40 -11.14
CA ALA A 132 21.02 -8.14 -11.04
C ALA A 132 22.07 -7.68 -12.06
N GLU A 133 21.63 -7.06 -13.17
CA GLU A 133 22.50 -6.61 -14.25
C GLU A 133 21.99 -5.29 -14.84
N LYS A 134 22.88 -4.64 -15.63
CA LYS A 134 22.60 -3.34 -16.22
C LYS A 134 21.63 -3.46 -17.39
N PHE A 135 20.48 -2.77 -17.28
CA PHE A 135 19.54 -2.52 -18.38
C PHE A 135 19.59 -1.05 -18.78
N HIS A 136 19.74 -0.78 -20.08
CA HIS A 136 19.73 0.58 -20.62
C HIS A 136 18.30 1.13 -20.69
N ASP A 137 17.31 0.26 -20.86
CA ASP A 137 15.89 0.62 -20.92
C ASP A 137 15.04 -0.34 -20.06
N THR A 138 14.55 0.19 -18.96
CA THR A 138 13.69 -0.53 -18.01
C THR A 138 12.19 -0.48 -18.38
N ARG A 139 11.84 0.16 -19.50
CA ARG A 139 10.47 0.10 -20.06
C ARG A 139 10.13 -1.28 -20.61
N ARG A 140 11.17 -2.06 -20.93
CA ARG A 140 11.03 -3.43 -21.42
C ARG A 140 12.34 -4.20 -21.15
N ILE A 141 12.29 -5.13 -20.21
CA ILE A 141 13.46 -5.99 -19.93
C ILE A 141 13.27 -7.39 -20.50
N GLU A 142 14.37 -8.11 -20.74
CA GLU A 142 14.33 -9.49 -21.18
C GLU A 142 14.00 -10.43 -20.01
N LEU A 143 12.74 -10.70 -19.83
CA LEU A 143 12.22 -11.65 -18.84
C LEU A 143 10.94 -12.26 -19.41
N GLN A 144 10.82 -13.58 -19.34
CA GLN A 144 9.62 -14.28 -19.78
C GLN A 144 9.37 -15.55 -18.97
N ILE A 145 8.13 -16.04 -19.00
CA ILE A 145 7.74 -17.32 -18.43
C ILE A 145 6.80 -18.07 -19.40
N GLY A 146 6.96 -19.38 -19.47
CA GLY A 146 6.28 -20.24 -20.43
C GLY A 146 7.22 -20.76 -21.52
N PRO A 147 6.69 -21.38 -22.60
CA PRO A 147 7.48 -21.85 -23.73
C PRO A 147 8.27 -20.71 -24.39
N ILE A 148 9.48 -21.00 -24.87
CA ILE A 148 10.39 -19.97 -25.44
C ILE A 148 9.76 -19.30 -26.67
N ASP A 149 9.07 -20.05 -27.49
CA ASP A 149 8.44 -19.61 -28.75
C ASP A 149 7.00 -19.09 -28.56
N ALA A 150 6.40 -19.32 -27.39
CA ALA A 150 5.05 -18.87 -27.05
C ALA A 150 4.93 -18.55 -25.55
N PRO A 151 5.66 -17.53 -25.04
CA PRO A 151 5.67 -17.23 -23.62
C PRO A 151 4.30 -16.75 -23.14
N VAL A 152 3.91 -17.18 -21.94
CA VAL A 152 2.66 -16.76 -21.29
C VAL A 152 2.74 -15.31 -20.84
N LEU A 153 3.87 -14.92 -20.24
CA LEU A 153 4.18 -13.54 -19.87
C LEU A 153 5.61 -13.23 -20.35
N HIS A 154 5.82 -12.02 -20.87
CA HIS A 154 7.13 -11.61 -21.38
C HIS A 154 7.36 -10.11 -21.30
N SER A 155 8.63 -9.72 -21.32
CA SER A 155 9.10 -8.34 -21.53
C SER A 155 8.42 -7.30 -20.62
N PRO A 156 8.47 -7.48 -19.30
CA PRO A 156 7.82 -6.55 -18.38
C PRO A 156 8.49 -5.17 -18.38
N SER A 157 7.70 -4.15 -18.07
CA SER A 157 8.22 -2.86 -17.64
C SER A 157 8.55 -2.92 -16.16
N VAL A 158 9.69 -2.37 -15.75
CA VAL A 158 10.11 -2.40 -14.35
C VAL A 158 10.35 -0.99 -13.80
N ALA A 159 10.02 -0.79 -12.54
CA ALA A 159 10.22 0.45 -11.80
C ALA A 159 10.31 0.17 -10.30
N SER A 160 10.84 1.13 -9.54
CA SER A 160 10.78 1.11 -8.08
C SER A 160 9.91 2.26 -7.57
N MET A 161 9.00 1.93 -6.64
CA MET A 161 8.25 2.87 -5.81
C MET A 161 8.73 2.83 -4.35
N GLY A 162 10.06 2.63 -4.14
CA GLY A 162 10.67 2.28 -2.88
C GLY A 162 10.85 0.76 -2.70
N ASN A 163 10.20 -0.02 -3.55
CA ASN A 163 10.31 -1.47 -3.70
C ASN A 163 10.21 -1.84 -5.17
N PRO A 164 10.82 -2.95 -5.63
CA PRO A 164 10.86 -3.33 -7.04
C PRO A 164 9.53 -3.89 -7.52
N HIS A 165 9.12 -3.45 -8.73
CA HIS A 165 7.91 -3.88 -9.43
C HIS A 165 8.21 -4.28 -10.87
N ALA A 166 7.68 -5.43 -11.30
CA ALA A 166 7.67 -5.89 -12.68
C ALA A 166 6.22 -5.97 -13.18
N ILE A 167 5.91 -5.22 -14.25
CA ILE A 167 4.58 -5.10 -14.81
C ILE A 167 4.54 -5.80 -16.17
N PHE A 168 3.85 -6.94 -16.26
CA PHE A 168 3.59 -7.67 -17.50
C PHE A 168 2.31 -7.14 -18.14
N TRP A 169 2.43 -6.67 -19.37
CA TRP A 169 1.32 -6.14 -20.15
C TRP A 169 0.64 -7.26 -20.91
N VAL A 170 -0.67 -7.41 -20.73
CA VAL A 170 -1.46 -8.48 -21.33
C VAL A 170 -2.68 -7.94 -22.07
N GLU A 171 -3.17 -8.71 -23.05
CA GLU A 171 -4.36 -8.37 -23.85
C GLU A 171 -5.64 -8.99 -23.28
N ASN A 172 -5.52 -10.19 -22.73
CA ASN A 172 -6.64 -10.92 -22.15
C ASN A 172 -6.94 -10.40 -20.72
N ASP A 173 -8.06 -10.87 -20.18
CA ASP A 173 -8.45 -10.58 -18.80
C ASP A 173 -7.34 -11.01 -17.83
N VAL A 174 -7.00 -10.12 -16.86
CA VAL A 174 -5.97 -10.39 -15.85
C VAL A 174 -6.29 -11.63 -14.99
N TRP A 175 -7.55 -12.03 -14.92
CA TRP A 175 -8.00 -13.23 -14.21
C TRP A 175 -7.79 -14.54 -15.00
N SER A 176 -7.53 -14.46 -16.31
CA SER A 176 -7.25 -15.63 -17.14
C SER A 176 -5.82 -16.17 -16.99
N TYR A 177 -4.97 -15.49 -16.21
CA TYR A 177 -3.59 -15.88 -15.98
C TYR A 177 -3.40 -16.50 -14.59
N GLU A 178 -2.65 -17.60 -14.54
CA GLU A 178 -2.31 -18.34 -13.30
C GLU A 178 -1.20 -17.60 -12.50
N LEU A 179 -1.52 -16.39 -11.99
CA LEU A 179 -0.53 -15.56 -11.30
C LEU A 179 -0.07 -16.19 -9.97
N ASP A 180 -0.89 -16.99 -9.33
CA ASP A 180 -0.55 -17.83 -8.17
C ASP A 180 0.54 -18.86 -8.48
N ARG A 181 0.60 -19.36 -9.72
CA ARG A 181 1.62 -20.28 -10.21
C ARG A 181 2.90 -19.56 -10.67
N PHE A 182 2.75 -18.46 -11.40
CA PHE A 182 3.87 -17.73 -11.99
C PHE A 182 4.50 -16.71 -11.03
N GLY A 183 3.72 -16.15 -10.13
CA GLY A 183 4.15 -15.13 -9.18
C GLY A 183 5.37 -15.53 -8.37
N PRO A 184 5.36 -16.69 -7.66
CA PRO A 184 6.51 -17.13 -6.87
C PRO A 184 7.78 -17.36 -7.71
N LEU A 185 7.63 -17.86 -8.93
CA LEU A 185 8.77 -18.10 -9.83
C LEU A 185 9.41 -16.79 -10.30
N LEU A 186 8.59 -15.80 -10.65
CA LEU A 186 9.01 -14.48 -11.10
C LEU A 186 9.51 -13.61 -9.94
N GLU A 187 8.85 -13.64 -8.77
CA GLU A 187 9.30 -12.96 -7.55
C GLU A 187 10.74 -13.32 -7.21
N ASN A 188 11.07 -14.62 -7.30
CA ASN A 188 12.38 -15.16 -6.93
C ASN A 188 13.33 -15.33 -8.13
N HIS A 189 13.01 -14.75 -9.28
CA HIS A 189 13.86 -14.84 -10.46
C HIS A 189 15.21 -14.16 -10.19
N PRO A 190 16.35 -14.74 -10.62
CA PRO A 190 17.69 -14.20 -10.35
C PRO A 190 17.93 -12.75 -10.80
N ILE A 191 17.14 -12.25 -11.76
CA ILE A 191 17.18 -10.85 -12.19
C ILE A 191 16.76 -9.87 -11.09
N PHE A 192 16.03 -10.34 -10.07
CA PHE A 192 15.58 -9.58 -8.90
C PHE A 192 16.26 -10.10 -7.63
N PRO A 193 17.52 -9.71 -7.33
CA PRO A 193 18.26 -10.20 -6.16
C PRO A 193 17.57 -9.90 -4.83
N GLU A 194 16.77 -8.82 -4.77
CA GLU A 194 15.96 -8.46 -3.60
C GLU A 194 14.49 -8.92 -3.74
N ARG A 195 14.20 -9.80 -4.71
CA ARG A 195 12.85 -10.20 -5.12
C ARG A 195 12.02 -9.00 -5.61
N ALA A 196 10.90 -9.22 -6.29
CA ALA A 196 10.06 -8.16 -6.82
C ALA A 196 8.56 -8.46 -6.65
N ASN A 197 7.77 -7.40 -6.63
CA ASN A 197 6.32 -7.52 -6.82
C ASN A 197 6.05 -7.78 -8.30
N ILE A 198 5.23 -8.76 -8.61
CA ILE A 198 4.91 -9.18 -9.98
C ILE A 198 3.46 -8.82 -10.27
N SER A 199 3.26 -8.02 -11.30
CA SER A 199 1.92 -7.58 -11.67
C SER A 199 1.60 -7.93 -13.12
N ILE A 200 0.33 -8.25 -13.37
CA ILE A 200 -0.26 -8.39 -14.70
C ILE A 200 -1.20 -7.22 -14.89
N ALA A 201 -1.00 -6.46 -15.97
CA ALA A 201 -1.79 -5.27 -16.28
C ALA A 201 -2.42 -5.35 -17.67
N ARG A 202 -3.71 -5.06 -17.75
CA ARG A 202 -4.48 -4.94 -19.00
C ARG A 202 -4.94 -3.50 -19.18
N ILE A 203 -4.60 -2.91 -20.32
CA ILE A 203 -5.08 -1.56 -20.68
C ILE A 203 -6.51 -1.66 -21.19
N ARG A 204 -7.43 -0.92 -20.57
CA ARG A 204 -8.82 -0.76 -21.04
C ARG A 204 -8.97 0.49 -21.90
N SER A 205 -8.32 1.56 -21.52
CA SER A 205 -8.27 2.82 -22.26
C SER A 205 -7.00 3.61 -21.86
N ARG A 206 -6.84 4.79 -22.43
CA ARG A 206 -5.72 5.67 -22.00
C ARG A 206 -5.85 6.17 -20.56
N GLN A 207 -7.04 6.10 -19.96
CA GLN A 207 -7.33 6.53 -18.59
C GLN A 207 -7.74 5.38 -17.65
N GLU A 208 -7.66 4.11 -18.10
CA GLU A 208 -8.12 2.98 -17.29
C GLU A 208 -7.32 1.70 -17.57
N MET A 209 -6.97 0.98 -16.51
CA MET A 209 -6.35 -0.35 -16.60
C MET A 209 -6.83 -1.26 -15.48
N ASP A 210 -6.80 -2.57 -15.75
CA ASP A 210 -6.94 -3.61 -14.72
C ASP A 210 -5.56 -4.05 -14.26
N LEU A 211 -5.42 -4.34 -12.98
CA LEU A 211 -4.17 -4.77 -12.36
C LEU A 211 -4.42 -5.92 -11.39
N ARG A 212 -3.59 -6.95 -11.46
CA ARG A 212 -3.55 -8.02 -10.49
C ARG A 212 -2.10 -8.23 -10.06
N THR A 213 -1.85 -8.36 -8.75
CA THR A 213 -0.48 -8.36 -8.22
C THR A 213 -0.24 -9.57 -7.32
N TRP A 214 0.92 -10.17 -7.51
CA TRP A 214 1.60 -11.04 -6.57
C TRP A 214 2.62 -10.18 -5.82
N GLU A 215 2.37 -9.92 -4.55
CA GLU A 215 3.25 -9.08 -3.72
C GLU A 215 4.41 -9.88 -3.16
N ARG A 216 5.58 -9.26 -3.13
CA ARG A 216 6.81 -9.79 -2.58
C ARG A 216 6.62 -10.21 -1.13
N GLY A 217 6.72 -11.52 -0.86
CA GLY A 217 6.60 -12.09 0.47
C GLY A 217 5.17 -12.24 1.02
N ALA A 218 4.16 -11.74 0.32
CA ALA A 218 2.76 -11.81 0.74
C ALA A 218 1.87 -12.64 -0.20
N GLY A 219 2.25 -12.75 -1.48
CA GLY A 219 1.47 -13.48 -2.47
C GLY A 219 0.36 -12.65 -3.13
N LEU A 220 -0.76 -13.28 -3.50
CA LEU A 220 -1.90 -12.59 -4.09
C LEU A 220 -2.60 -11.72 -3.04
N THR A 221 -2.77 -10.43 -3.35
CA THR A 221 -3.45 -9.48 -2.48
C THR A 221 -4.60 -8.78 -3.21
N LEU A 222 -5.53 -8.21 -2.44
CA LEU A 222 -6.67 -7.47 -2.98
C LEU A 222 -6.28 -6.06 -3.46
N ALA A 223 -5.27 -5.44 -2.84
CA ALA A 223 -4.80 -4.12 -3.23
C ALA A 223 -3.34 -3.88 -2.82
N CYS A 224 -2.49 -3.60 -3.79
CA CYS A 224 -1.13 -3.13 -3.60
C CYS A 224 -0.98 -1.71 -4.14
N GLY A 225 -0.92 -0.71 -3.27
CA GLY A 225 -0.83 0.70 -3.67
C GLY A 225 0.42 1.02 -4.48
N SER A 226 1.59 0.50 -4.08
CA SER A 226 2.84 0.72 -4.81
C SER A 226 2.85 0.04 -6.18
N ALA A 227 2.18 -1.13 -6.33
CA ALA A 227 2.03 -1.79 -7.62
C ALA A 227 1.12 -0.99 -8.56
N ALA A 228 0.01 -0.43 -8.04
CA ALA A 228 -0.86 0.45 -8.81
C ALA A 228 -0.10 1.69 -9.31
N CYS A 229 0.71 2.32 -8.45
CA CYS A 229 1.59 3.42 -8.82
C CYS A 229 2.62 3.02 -9.89
N ALA A 230 3.31 1.89 -9.71
CA ALA A 230 4.30 1.38 -10.66
C ALA A 230 3.67 1.05 -12.02
N ALA A 231 2.45 0.46 -12.04
CA ALA A 231 1.72 0.17 -13.25
C ALA A 231 1.32 1.46 -14.00
N ALA A 232 0.77 2.45 -13.30
CA ALA A 232 0.39 3.74 -13.87
C ALA A 232 1.59 4.47 -14.49
N VAL A 233 2.70 4.55 -13.76
CA VAL A 233 3.93 5.20 -14.23
C VAL A 233 4.50 4.46 -15.46
N ASN A 234 4.57 3.13 -15.42
CA ASN A 234 5.06 2.35 -16.56
C ASN A 234 4.09 2.41 -17.77
N GLY A 235 2.79 2.49 -17.53
CA GLY A 235 1.80 2.72 -18.57
C GLY A 235 2.04 4.04 -19.30
N ALA A 236 2.25 5.13 -18.54
CA ALA A 236 2.56 6.45 -19.10
C ALA A 236 3.92 6.48 -19.81
N ARG A 237 4.99 5.93 -19.21
CA ARG A 237 6.33 5.85 -19.83
C ARG A 237 6.36 5.11 -21.17
N THR A 238 5.51 4.13 -21.32
CA THR A 238 5.42 3.29 -22.52
C THR A 238 4.34 3.76 -23.50
N GLY A 239 3.70 4.91 -23.23
CA GLY A 239 2.67 5.51 -24.08
C GLY A 239 1.34 4.74 -24.12
N ARG A 240 1.13 3.79 -23.20
CA ARG A 240 -0.10 3.00 -23.09
C ARG A 240 -1.23 3.77 -22.44
N THR A 241 -0.90 4.57 -21.43
CA THR A 241 -1.87 5.40 -20.69
C THR A 241 -1.42 6.85 -20.63
N GLU A 242 -2.31 7.71 -20.15
CA GLU A 242 -1.98 9.05 -19.71
C GLU A 242 -1.33 9.02 -18.34
N ARG A 243 -0.80 10.16 -17.87
CA ARG A 243 -0.19 10.30 -16.55
C ARG A 243 -1.23 10.26 -15.41
N MET A 244 -2.51 10.41 -15.72
CA MET A 244 -3.63 10.23 -14.81
C MET A 244 -4.46 9.04 -15.28
N VAL A 245 -4.57 8.00 -14.44
CA VAL A 245 -5.22 6.75 -14.80
C VAL A 245 -5.94 6.14 -13.61
N THR A 246 -7.08 5.52 -13.86
CA THR A 246 -7.76 4.64 -12.89
C THR A 246 -7.18 3.23 -13.01
N VAL A 247 -6.67 2.70 -11.92
CA VAL A 247 -6.14 1.35 -11.80
C VAL A 247 -7.14 0.51 -11.01
N ASN A 248 -7.81 -0.42 -11.69
CA ASN A 248 -8.73 -1.36 -11.06
C ASN A 248 -7.94 -2.53 -10.47
N VAL A 249 -7.79 -2.55 -9.16
CA VAL A 249 -7.23 -3.70 -8.41
C VAL A 249 -8.38 -4.58 -7.90
N PRO A 250 -8.14 -5.84 -7.49
CA PRO A 250 -9.21 -6.73 -7.01
C PRO A 250 -10.10 -6.12 -5.91
N GLY A 251 -9.54 -5.30 -5.03
CA GLY A 251 -10.26 -4.62 -3.94
C GLY A 251 -11.05 -3.38 -4.38
N GLY A 252 -10.85 -2.86 -5.60
CA GLY A 252 -11.54 -1.68 -6.12
C GLY A 252 -10.65 -0.70 -6.88
N PRO A 253 -11.17 0.43 -7.34
CA PRO A 253 -10.42 1.40 -8.13
C PRO A 253 -9.53 2.30 -7.28
N LEU A 254 -8.32 2.55 -7.78
CA LEU A 254 -7.40 3.59 -7.33
C LEU A 254 -7.17 4.59 -8.46
N LYS A 255 -7.27 5.87 -8.18
CA LYS A 255 -6.87 6.92 -9.11
C LYS A 255 -5.41 7.26 -8.88
N ILE A 256 -4.59 7.11 -9.89
CA ILE A 256 -3.15 7.40 -9.83
C ILE A 256 -2.84 8.56 -10.77
N GLU A 257 -2.11 9.54 -10.26
CA GLU A 257 -1.57 10.65 -11.05
C GLU A 257 -0.05 10.67 -10.93
N TRP A 258 0.66 10.50 -12.03
CA TRP A 258 2.07 10.82 -12.11
C TRP A 258 2.21 12.31 -12.48
N ARG A 259 2.33 13.13 -11.45
CA ARG A 259 2.22 14.58 -11.48
C ARG A 259 3.37 15.23 -12.27
N GLU A 260 3.06 16.05 -13.27
CA GLU A 260 4.07 16.60 -14.20
C GLU A 260 5.01 17.60 -13.54
N ARG A 261 4.51 18.42 -12.61
CA ARG A 261 5.29 19.54 -12.05
C ARG A 261 6.50 19.13 -11.23
N ASP A 262 6.51 17.92 -10.69
CA ASP A 262 7.53 17.45 -9.75
C ASP A 262 7.84 15.95 -9.83
N ASP A 263 7.21 15.24 -10.76
CA ASP A 263 7.33 13.80 -10.96
C ASP A 263 6.91 12.93 -9.75
N HIS A 264 6.16 13.48 -8.80
CA HIS A 264 5.59 12.69 -7.73
C HIS A 264 4.38 11.88 -8.22
N VAL A 265 4.17 10.73 -7.59
CA VAL A 265 3.02 9.85 -7.84
C VAL A 265 2.01 10.04 -6.73
N ILE A 266 0.83 10.51 -7.08
CA ILE A 266 -0.28 10.72 -6.15
C ILE A 266 -1.27 9.57 -6.30
N MET A 267 -1.50 8.84 -5.22
CA MET A 267 -2.47 7.75 -5.15
C MET A 267 -3.70 8.21 -4.39
N THR A 268 -4.88 8.13 -5.01
CA THR A 268 -6.17 8.50 -4.41
C THR A 268 -7.08 7.29 -4.35
N GLY A 269 -7.67 7.05 -3.19
CA GLY A 269 -8.63 5.95 -2.98
C GLY A 269 -9.44 6.12 -1.70
N PRO A 270 -10.38 5.21 -1.42
CA PRO A 270 -11.17 5.22 -0.20
C PRO A 270 -10.38 4.67 1.00
N ALA A 271 -10.90 4.94 2.17
CA ALA A 271 -10.66 4.21 3.40
C ALA A 271 -12.02 4.01 4.09
N GLU A 272 -12.18 2.89 4.79
CA GLU A 272 -13.43 2.54 5.44
C GLU A 272 -13.18 2.24 6.92
N TRP A 273 -13.97 2.86 7.78
CA TRP A 273 -13.99 2.59 9.20
C TRP A 273 -14.92 1.39 9.47
N GLU A 274 -14.40 0.33 10.09
CA GLU A 274 -15.20 -0.83 10.43
C GLU A 274 -15.73 -0.75 11.87
N TRP A 275 -14.81 -0.62 12.84
CA TRP A 275 -15.14 -0.49 14.27
C TRP A 275 -13.93 0.02 15.07
N SER A 276 -14.13 0.36 16.36
CA SER A 276 -13.07 0.81 17.26
C SER A 276 -13.07 0.07 18.58
N GLY A 277 -11.99 0.23 19.34
CA GLY A 277 -11.80 -0.39 20.65
C GLY A 277 -10.56 0.11 21.37
N THR A 278 -10.21 -0.59 22.43
CA THR A 278 -8.98 -0.36 23.17
C THR A 278 -8.08 -1.58 23.09
N VAL A 279 -6.76 -1.36 23.11
CA VAL A 279 -5.74 -2.41 23.05
C VAL A 279 -4.59 -2.10 23.99
N ASP A 280 -4.05 -3.13 24.62
CA ASP A 280 -2.75 -3.06 25.29
C ASP A 280 -1.64 -3.25 24.22
N PRO A 281 -0.85 -2.22 23.91
CA PRO A 281 0.15 -2.26 22.85
C PRO A 281 1.33 -3.20 23.13
N VAL A 282 1.44 -3.71 24.34
CA VAL A 282 2.52 -4.65 24.75
C VAL A 282 2.06 -6.11 24.62
N THR A 283 0.82 -6.40 25.02
CA THR A 283 0.30 -7.77 25.08
C THR A 283 -0.65 -8.13 23.93
N GLY A 284 -1.26 -7.13 23.27
CA GLY A 284 -2.29 -7.33 22.26
C GLY A 284 -3.68 -7.65 22.82
N ILE A 285 -3.86 -7.61 24.14
CA ILE A 285 -5.20 -7.79 24.74
C ILE A 285 -6.06 -6.58 24.35
N PHE A 286 -7.21 -6.83 23.74
CA PHE A 286 -8.10 -5.79 23.24
C PHE A 286 -9.52 -5.92 23.79
N ALA A 287 -10.28 -4.84 23.70
CA ALA A 287 -11.72 -4.80 23.90
C ALA A 287 -12.36 -3.95 22.80
N ARG A 288 -13.43 -4.48 22.18
CA ARG A 288 -14.21 -3.75 21.19
C ARG A 288 -15.19 -2.81 21.90
N ASN A 289 -15.30 -1.57 21.41
CA ASN A 289 -16.32 -0.65 21.87
C ASN A 289 -17.71 -1.16 21.44
N GLU A 290 -18.70 -1.09 22.33
CA GLU A 290 -20.09 -1.37 21.96
C GLU A 290 -20.56 -0.32 20.94
N PRO A 291 -21.34 -0.72 19.91
CA PRO A 291 -21.91 0.26 19.00
C PRO A 291 -22.87 1.16 19.79
N GLU A 292 -22.63 2.47 19.79
CA GLU A 292 -23.55 3.43 20.37
C GLU A 292 -24.91 3.35 19.68
N SER A 293 -25.96 3.07 20.45
CA SER A 293 -27.32 3.01 19.95
C SER A 293 -27.80 4.41 19.59
N GLY A 294 -27.73 4.78 18.31
CA GLY A 294 -28.58 5.85 17.76
C GLY A 294 -27.94 7.18 17.41
N ASP A 295 -26.67 7.24 17.05
CA ASP A 295 -26.12 8.43 16.37
C ASP A 295 -24.96 8.05 15.44
N ASN A 296 -24.69 8.89 14.43
CA ASN A 296 -23.43 8.84 13.67
C ASN A 296 -22.25 9.13 14.63
N GLY A 297 -22.02 8.20 15.56
CA GLY A 297 -21.09 8.30 16.66
C GLY A 297 -19.70 8.73 16.15
N ALA A 298 -19.13 9.68 16.82
CA ALA A 298 -17.83 10.26 16.52
C ALA A 298 -16.80 9.14 16.25
N ARG A 299 -16.39 9.01 14.99
CA ARG A 299 -15.32 8.11 14.51
C ARG A 299 -13.98 8.75 14.90
N ALA A 300 -13.65 8.78 16.20
CA ALA A 300 -12.41 9.29 16.74
C ALA A 300 -11.59 8.15 17.34
N LEU A 301 -10.26 8.26 17.23
CA LEU A 301 -9.28 7.43 17.93
C LEU A 301 -9.14 7.87 19.37
#